data_74a0c8aa2c4d1bdcfc885ebadf60aa55
#
_entry.id   74a0c8aa2c4d1bdcfc885ebadf60aa55
#
_cell.length_a   1.000
_cell.length_b   1.000
_cell.length_c   1.000
_cell.angle_alpha   90.00
_cell.angle_beta   90.00
_cell.angle_gamma   90.00
#
_symmetry.space_group_name_H-M   'P 1'
#
loop_
_entity.id
_entity.type
_entity.pdbx_description
1 polymer ?
#
loop_
_entity_poly.entity_id
_entity_poly.type
_entity_poly.pdbx_seq_one_letter_code
_entity_poly.pdbx_strand_id
1 'polypeptide(L)'
;VMDYLLNFLNSSTAEMLIGILSPTVSLNVGEISNLPALDVGVCNPHISQRLVELFHSDWDARETSWDFARPPYLRGGHSLLQDAFDDWYRRSCETAVEAQRLETENNRYWADVYSLADEVEVDVPLSRVSLTYNPRFAFAPTKGAPERSEEEYRWLHYQRSARELISWAIGVTMGRYSVDMPGLV
;
A
#
# COMPACT_ATOMS: atom_id res chain seq x y z
N VAL A 1 -10.91 -0.37 -20.01
CA VAL A 1 -11.27 0.97 -19.50
C VAL A 1 -10.88 1.10 -18.02
N MET A 2 -11.25 0.15 -17.15
CA MET A 2 -10.97 0.25 -15.71
C MET A 2 -9.47 0.30 -15.43
N ASP A 3 -8.67 -0.61 -16.01
CA ASP A 3 -7.21 -0.63 -15.83
C ASP A 3 -6.54 0.66 -16.31
N TYR A 4 -7.04 1.25 -17.41
CA TYR A 4 -6.59 2.56 -17.88
C TYR A 4 -6.79 3.63 -16.81
N LEU A 5 -8.01 3.75 -16.28
CA LEU A 5 -8.34 4.76 -15.27
C LEU A 5 -7.55 4.54 -13.97
N LEU A 6 -7.42 3.30 -13.52
CA LEU A 6 -6.63 2.98 -12.33
C LEU A 6 -5.16 3.36 -12.51
N ASN A 7 -4.55 2.98 -13.64
CA ASN A 7 -3.14 3.29 -13.90
C ASN A 7 -2.92 4.79 -14.08
N PHE A 8 -3.77 5.46 -14.87
CA PHE A 8 -3.62 6.88 -15.15
C PHE A 8 -3.85 7.75 -13.92
N LEU A 9 -4.99 7.60 -13.24
CA LEU A 9 -5.35 8.45 -12.11
C LEU A 9 -4.43 8.26 -10.88
N ASN A 10 -3.74 7.12 -10.79
CA ASN A 10 -2.73 6.87 -9.75
C ASN A 10 -1.30 7.16 -10.22
N SER A 11 -1.11 7.94 -11.30
CA SER A 11 0.20 8.35 -11.76
C SER A 11 0.57 9.75 -11.30
N SER A 12 1.86 10.01 -11.16
CA SER A 12 2.40 11.36 -10.90
C SER A 12 2.06 12.37 -12.02
N THR A 13 1.89 11.89 -13.25
CA THR A 13 1.42 12.70 -14.37
C THR A 13 0.00 13.20 -14.12
N ALA A 14 -0.92 12.34 -13.70
CA ALA A 14 -2.27 12.76 -13.35
C ALA A 14 -2.29 13.69 -12.12
N GLU A 15 -1.46 13.43 -11.10
CA GLU A 15 -1.29 14.30 -9.94
C GLU A 15 -0.88 15.73 -10.37
N MET A 16 0.10 15.85 -11.27
CA MET A 16 0.52 17.15 -11.83
C MET A 16 -0.60 17.85 -12.60
N LEU A 17 -1.27 17.15 -13.51
CA LEU A 17 -2.36 17.70 -14.32
C LEU A 17 -3.55 18.15 -13.45
N ILE A 18 -3.91 17.36 -12.45
CA ILE A 18 -4.94 17.71 -11.45
C ILE A 18 -4.52 18.94 -10.67
N GLY A 19 -3.27 19.05 -10.23
CA GLY A 19 -2.75 20.22 -9.52
C GLY A 19 -2.84 21.53 -10.33
N ILE A 20 -2.76 21.44 -11.65
CA ILE A 20 -2.95 22.60 -12.57
C ILE A 20 -4.45 22.95 -12.69
N LEU A 21 -5.32 21.95 -12.82
CA LEU A 21 -6.77 22.16 -13.04
C LEU A 21 -7.51 22.55 -11.76
N SER A 22 -7.09 22.00 -10.63
CA SER A 22 -7.71 22.23 -9.31
C SER A 22 -6.65 22.47 -8.25
N PRO A 23 -6.27 23.72 -7.99
CA PRO A 23 -5.32 24.06 -6.92
C PRO A 23 -5.90 23.91 -5.52
N THR A 24 -7.11 23.35 -5.37
CA THR A 24 -7.81 23.14 -4.10
C THR A 24 -7.68 21.71 -3.61
N VAL A 25 -7.93 21.48 -2.32
CA VAL A 25 -7.88 20.14 -1.69
C VAL A 25 -9.04 19.25 -2.15
N SER A 26 -10.13 19.83 -2.65
CA SER A 26 -11.32 19.08 -3.09
C SER A 26 -11.25 18.82 -4.59
N LEU A 27 -11.30 17.55 -4.95
CA LEU A 27 -11.37 17.11 -6.35
C LEU A 27 -12.83 16.80 -6.71
N ASN A 28 -13.34 17.49 -7.73
CA ASN A 28 -14.71 17.31 -8.24
C ASN A 28 -14.71 16.42 -9.49
N VAL A 29 -15.83 15.74 -9.74
CA VAL A 29 -16.03 14.90 -10.94
C VAL A 29 -15.78 15.67 -12.23
N GLY A 30 -16.16 16.95 -12.29
CA GLY A 30 -15.92 17.83 -13.44
C GLY A 30 -14.44 18.08 -13.75
N GLU A 31 -13.59 18.16 -12.71
CA GLU A 31 -12.14 18.34 -12.86
C GLU A 31 -11.50 17.07 -13.42
N ILE A 32 -11.91 15.89 -12.92
CA ILE A 32 -11.47 14.61 -13.48
C ILE A 32 -11.89 14.45 -14.93
N SER A 33 -13.12 14.89 -15.28
CA SER A 33 -13.64 14.79 -16.65
C SER A 33 -12.91 15.73 -17.62
N ASN A 34 -12.24 16.77 -17.13
CA ASN A 34 -11.45 17.70 -17.93
C ASN A 34 -9.98 17.25 -18.11
N LEU A 35 -9.57 16.14 -17.48
CA LEU A 35 -8.24 15.60 -17.71
C LEU A 35 -8.10 15.17 -19.20
N PRO A 36 -7.00 15.50 -19.86
CA PRO A 36 -6.79 15.11 -21.25
C PRO A 36 -6.53 13.61 -21.33
N ALA A 37 -7.57 12.81 -21.62
CA ALA A 37 -7.44 11.39 -21.84
C ALA A 37 -6.88 11.11 -23.23
N LEU A 38 -5.69 10.54 -23.32
CA LEU A 38 -5.08 10.11 -24.59
C LEU A 38 -5.51 8.68 -24.92
N ASP A 39 -5.79 8.43 -26.18
CA ASP A 39 -6.00 7.06 -26.67
C ASP A 39 -4.64 6.39 -26.89
N VAL A 40 -4.18 5.68 -25.87
CA VAL A 40 -2.88 5.00 -25.85
C VAL A 40 -2.97 3.53 -26.20
N GLY A 41 -4.13 3.07 -26.67
CA GLY A 41 -4.35 1.65 -26.92
C GLY A 41 -4.42 0.84 -25.61
N VAL A 42 -3.66 -0.25 -25.51
CA VAL A 42 -3.66 -1.14 -24.33
C VAL A 42 -2.59 -0.68 -23.34
N CYS A 43 -2.99 -0.04 -22.23
CA CYS A 43 -2.10 0.11 -21.08
C CYS A 43 -1.83 -1.29 -20.47
N ASN A 44 -0.67 -1.47 -19.84
CA ASN A 44 -0.32 -2.76 -19.22
C ASN A 44 -1.25 -3.05 -18.02
N PRO A 45 -2.24 -3.96 -18.14
CA PRO A 45 -3.18 -4.24 -17.08
C PRO A 45 -2.53 -4.98 -15.90
N HIS A 46 -1.35 -5.58 -16.13
CA HIS A 46 -0.66 -6.34 -15.09
C HIS A 46 -0.24 -5.44 -13.91
N ILE A 47 0.11 -4.18 -14.17
CA ILE A 47 0.52 -3.24 -13.11
C ILE A 47 -0.65 -2.96 -12.17
N SER A 48 -1.81 -2.52 -12.70
CA SER A 48 -2.99 -2.22 -11.88
C SER A 48 -3.50 -3.46 -11.14
N GLN A 49 -3.61 -4.59 -11.82
CA GLN A 49 -4.07 -5.84 -11.21
C GLN A 49 -3.17 -6.27 -10.06
N ARG A 50 -1.84 -6.22 -10.27
CA ARG A 50 -0.90 -6.60 -9.23
C ARG A 50 -0.91 -5.63 -8.05
N LEU A 51 -0.97 -4.32 -8.29
CA LEU A 51 -1.12 -3.32 -7.23
C LEU A 51 -2.41 -3.54 -6.43
N VAL A 52 -3.55 -3.77 -7.10
CA VAL A 52 -4.82 -4.09 -6.43
C VAL A 52 -4.69 -5.32 -5.53
N GLU A 53 -4.04 -6.39 -5.99
CA GLU A 53 -3.79 -7.59 -5.16
C GLU A 53 -2.95 -7.27 -3.91
N LEU A 54 -1.87 -6.50 -4.06
CA LEU A 54 -0.99 -6.14 -2.95
C LEU A 54 -1.74 -5.29 -1.91
N PHE A 55 -2.45 -4.25 -2.35
CA PHE A 55 -3.21 -3.37 -1.45
C PHE A 55 -4.42 -4.07 -0.81
N HIS A 56 -5.10 -4.95 -1.55
CA HIS A 56 -6.19 -5.76 -1.01
C HIS A 56 -5.68 -6.73 0.08
N SER A 57 -4.57 -7.42 -0.19
CA SER A 57 -3.95 -8.32 0.80
C SER A 57 -3.47 -7.58 2.05
N ASP A 58 -2.92 -6.37 1.89
CA ASP A 58 -2.53 -5.51 3.01
C ASP A 58 -3.73 -5.06 3.84
N TRP A 59 -4.83 -4.70 3.19
CA TRP A 59 -6.08 -4.35 3.85
C TRP A 59 -6.67 -5.52 4.63
N ASP A 60 -6.72 -6.71 4.05
CA ASP A 60 -7.29 -7.92 4.66
C ASP A 60 -6.41 -8.52 5.76
N ALA A 61 -5.20 -8.02 5.92
CA ALA A 61 -4.36 -8.32 7.07
C ALA A 61 -4.82 -7.67 8.39
N ARG A 62 -5.79 -6.73 8.33
CA ARG A 62 -6.28 -5.95 9.48
C ARG A 62 -7.63 -6.42 9.97
N GLU A 63 -7.84 -6.42 11.29
CA GLU A 63 -9.14 -6.74 11.92
C GLU A 63 -10.30 -5.81 11.47
N THR A 64 -10.01 -4.69 10.84
CA THR A 64 -11.03 -3.77 10.29
C THR A 64 -11.56 -4.21 8.95
N SER A 65 -10.93 -5.17 8.27
CA SER A 65 -11.44 -5.75 7.03
C SER A 65 -12.55 -6.77 7.31
N TRP A 66 -13.53 -6.81 6.42
CA TRP A 66 -14.57 -7.87 6.43
C TRP A 66 -13.99 -9.25 6.07
N ASP A 67 -12.91 -9.29 5.29
CA ASP A 67 -12.25 -10.52 4.84
C ASP A 67 -11.06 -10.90 5.74
N PHE A 68 -10.92 -10.23 6.90
CA PHE A 68 -9.89 -10.58 7.87
C PHE A 68 -10.12 -12.00 8.39
N ALA A 69 -9.10 -12.85 8.21
CA ALA A 69 -9.18 -14.24 8.63
C ALA A 69 -8.43 -14.49 9.95
N ARG A 70 -7.18 -14.08 10.03
CA ARG A 70 -6.29 -14.15 11.20
C ARG A 70 -5.04 -13.30 10.97
N PRO A 71 -4.31 -12.91 12.01
CA PRO A 71 -3.04 -12.19 11.86
C PRO A 71 -2.08 -12.90 10.90
N PRO A 72 -1.45 -12.19 9.94
CA PRO A 72 -0.63 -12.80 8.89
C PRO A 72 0.56 -13.61 9.40
N TYR A 73 1.16 -13.18 10.50
CA TYR A 73 2.30 -13.87 11.14
C TYR A 73 1.91 -15.19 11.80
N LEU A 74 0.63 -15.47 12.02
CA LEU A 74 0.15 -16.78 12.52
C LEU A 74 -0.07 -17.81 11.41
N ARG A 75 0.10 -17.42 10.13
CA ARG A 75 -0.08 -18.34 8.98
C ARG A 75 1.17 -19.14 8.65
N GLY A 76 2.35 -18.75 9.14
CA GLY A 76 3.64 -19.28 8.70
C GLY A 76 4.10 -20.57 9.38
N GLY A 77 3.38 -21.13 10.37
CA GLY A 77 3.79 -22.36 11.06
C GLY A 77 5.06 -22.24 11.90
N HIS A 78 5.47 -21.04 12.26
CA HIS A 78 6.64 -20.79 13.11
C HIS A 78 6.40 -21.29 14.54
N SER A 79 7.42 -21.91 15.14
CA SER A 79 7.35 -22.38 16.52
C SER A 79 7.62 -21.28 17.56
N LEU A 80 8.31 -20.20 17.15
CA LEU A 80 8.57 -19.03 17.97
C LEU A 80 7.88 -17.81 17.40
N LEU A 81 7.27 -17.01 18.28
CA LEU A 81 6.61 -15.77 17.89
C LEU A 81 7.58 -14.75 17.31
N GLN A 82 8.82 -14.74 17.77
CA GLN A 82 9.86 -13.87 17.23
C GLN A 82 10.11 -14.17 15.74
N ASP A 83 10.28 -15.44 15.38
CA ASP A 83 10.51 -15.85 13.98
C ASP A 83 9.32 -15.48 13.10
N ALA A 84 8.10 -15.60 13.63
CA ALA A 84 6.88 -15.20 12.95
C ALA A 84 6.83 -13.69 12.67
N PHE A 85 7.23 -12.88 13.64
CA PHE A 85 7.30 -11.42 13.48
C PHE A 85 8.44 -10.99 12.55
N ASP A 86 9.59 -11.65 12.62
CA ASP A 86 10.72 -11.40 11.70
C ASP A 86 10.34 -11.70 10.26
N ASP A 87 9.70 -12.83 10.01
CA ASP A 87 9.22 -13.22 8.69
C ASP A 87 8.14 -12.25 8.18
N TRP A 88 7.23 -11.83 9.05
CA TRP A 88 6.19 -10.85 8.70
C TRP A 88 6.78 -9.49 8.35
N TYR A 89 7.75 -8.99 9.14
CA TYR A 89 8.46 -7.75 8.83
C TYR A 89 9.16 -7.81 7.47
N ARG A 90 9.89 -8.89 7.21
CA ARG A 90 10.58 -9.11 5.93
C ARG A 90 9.60 -9.08 4.76
N ARG A 91 8.51 -9.86 4.84
CA ARG A 91 7.47 -9.88 3.80
C ARG A 91 6.81 -8.52 3.59
N SER A 92 6.54 -7.79 4.65
CA SER A 92 5.97 -6.43 4.56
C SER A 92 6.90 -5.47 3.82
N CYS A 93 8.21 -5.55 4.07
CA CYS A 93 9.21 -4.77 3.35
C CYS A 93 9.30 -5.18 1.86
N GLU A 94 9.32 -6.48 1.57
CA GLU A 94 9.35 -7.01 0.19
C GLU A 94 8.11 -6.56 -0.60
N THR A 95 6.94 -6.63 0.00
CA THR A 95 5.68 -6.16 -0.61
C THR A 95 5.72 -4.66 -0.89
N ALA A 96 6.26 -3.87 0.04
CA ALA A 96 6.41 -2.42 -0.16
C ALA A 96 7.38 -2.08 -1.31
N VAL A 97 8.48 -2.81 -1.44
CA VAL A 97 9.44 -2.65 -2.54
C VAL A 97 8.83 -3.07 -3.89
N GLU A 98 8.04 -4.15 -3.91
CA GLU A 98 7.33 -4.56 -5.12
C GLU A 98 6.32 -3.50 -5.57
N ALA A 99 5.52 -2.98 -4.64
CA ALA A 99 4.55 -1.92 -4.93
C ALA A 99 5.26 -0.65 -5.43
N GLN A 100 6.33 -0.21 -4.77
CA GLN A 100 7.18 0.92 -5.19
C GLN A 100 7.64 0.77 -6.64
N ARG A 101 8.17 -0.41 -6.99
CA ARG A 101 8.64 -0.68 -8.34
C ARG A 101 7.51 -0.56 -9.37
N LEU A 102 6.34 -1.12 -9.06
CA LEU A 102 5.17 -1.06 -9.96
C LEU A 102 4.62 0.36 -10.10
N GLU A 103 4.53 1.12 -9.00
CA GLU A 103 4.12 2.54 -9.05
C GLU A 103 5.11 3.39 -9.84
N THR A 104 6.42 3.19 -9.67
CA THR A 104 7.45 3.87 -10.45
C THR A 104 7.39 3.51 -11.93
N GLU A 105 7.16 2.23 -12.26
CA GLU A 105 6.98 1.77 -13.65
C GLU A 105 5.73 2.43 -14.28
N ASN A 106 4.63 2.50 -13.55
CA ASN A 106 3.41 3.20 -13.97
C ASN A 106 3.66 4.69 -14.21
N ASN A 107 4.36 5.36 -13.30
CA ASN A 107 4.68 6.77 -13.45
C ASN A 107 5.52 7.06 -14.69
N ARG A 108 6.56 6.25 -14.96
CA ARG A 108 7.38 6.36 -16.17
C ARG A 108 6.55 6.22 -17.44
N TYR A 109 5.72 5.19 -17.49
CA TYR A 109 4.86 4.96 -18.64
C TYR A 109 4.00 6.19 -18.96
N TRP A 110 3.33 6.76 -17.95
CA TRP A 110 2.47 7.92 -18.17
C TRP A 110 3.24 9.21 -18.42
N ALA A 111 4.39 9.41 -17.80
CA ALA A 111 5.27 10.54 -18.10
C ALA A 111 5.74 10.52 -19.55
N ASP A 112 6.10 9.35 -20.08
CA ASP A 112 6.50 9.17 -21.49
C ASP A 112 5.32 9.41 -22.44
N VAL A 113 4.14 8.84 -22.14
CA VAL A 113 2.91 9.01 -22.95
C VAL A 113 2.53 10.47 -23.11
N TYR A 114 2.67 11.27 -22.06
CA TYR A 114 2.35 12.71 -22.09
C TYR A 114 3.56 13.58 -22.46
N SER A 115 4.72 12.98 -22.73
CA SER A 115 5.98 13.71 -23.03
C SER A 115 6.39 14.66 -21.89
N LEU A 116 6.17 14.25 -20.64
CA LEU A 116 6.44 15.01 -19.42
C LEU A 116 7.56 14.37 -18.57
N ALA A 117 8.40 13.51 -19.16
CA ALA A 117 9.44 12.77 -18.43
C ALA A 117 10.45 13.68 -17.70
N ASP A 118 10.69 14.88 -18.22
CA ASP A 118 11.60 15.88 -17.61
C ASP A 118 10.90 16.79 -16.58
N GLU A 119 9.57 16.73 -16.48
CA GLU A 119 8.77 17.66 -15.66
C GLU A 119 8.13 16.98 -14.44
N VAL A 120 8.01 15.64 -14.48
CA VAL A 120 7.31 14.85 -13.46
C VAL A 120 8.29 13.95 -12.72
N GLU A 121 8.23 13.95 -11.38
CA GLU A 121 8.95 12.99 -10.54
C GLU A 121 8.34 11.61 -10.75
N VAL A 122 9.10 10.67 -11.33
CA VAL A 122 8.61 9.32 -11.62
C VAL A 122 8.95 8.33 -10.50
N ASP A 123 10.03 8.58 -9.75
CA ASP A 123 10.48 7.69 -8.70
C ASP A 123 9.63 7.87 -7.44
N VAL A 124 9.10 6.76 -6.92
CA VAL A 124 8.26 6.75 -5.73
C VAL A 124 9.11 6.39 -4.51
N PRO A 125 9.26 7.26 -3.50
CA PRO A 125 9.95 6.87 -2.27
C PRO A 125 9.11 5.87 -1.46
N LEU A 126 9.76 4.92 -0.78
CA LEU A 126 9.06 3.93 0.06
C LEU A 126 8.12 4.57 1.09
N SER A 127 8.44 5.75 1.58
CA SER A 127 7.60 6.50 2.51
C SER A 127 6.28 7.01 1.92
N ARG A 128 6.11 6.97 0.59
CA ARG A 128 4.85 7.30 -0.10
C ARG A 128 4.02 6.09 -0.48
N VAL A 129 4.60 4.88 -0.48
CA VAL A 129 3.85 3.64 -0.74
C VAL A 129 2.91 3.35 0.42
N SER A 130 1.63 3.63 0.25
CA SER A 130 0.62 3.72 1.32
C SER A 130 0.09 2.37 1.83
N LEU A 131 0.89 1.31 1.72
CA LEU A 131 0.59 0.03 2.37
C LEU A 131 0.66 0.17 3.89
N THR A 132 -0.35 -0.35 4.57
CA THR A 132 -0.52 -0.22 6.02
C THR A 132 0.64 -0.87 6.81
N TYR A 133 1.16 -1.97 6.29
CA TYR A 133 2.28 -2.69 6.89
C TYR A 133 3.65 -2.33 6.30
N ASN A 134 3.70 -1.35 5.39
CA ASN A 134 4.96 -0.73 4.99
C ASN A 134 5.55 0.08 6.16
N PRO A 135 6.67 -0.32 6.76
CA PRO A 135 7.19 0.38 7.94
C PRO A 135 7.60 1.83 7.65
N ARG A 136 8.10 2.09 6.42
CA ARG A 136 8.55 3.42 6.00
C ARG A 136 7.40 4.42 5.85
N PHE A 137 6.22 3.94 5.45
CA PHE A 137 5.00 4.72 5.39
C PHE A 137 4.32 4.84 6.75
N ALA A 138 4.06 3.69 7.40
CA ALA A 138 3.29 3.63 8.65
C ALA A 138 3.95 4.35 9.82
N PHE A 139 5.29 4.39 9.83
CA PHE A 139 6.09 5.00 10.90
C PHE A 139 7.01 6.09 10.35
N ALA A 140 6.62 6.75 9.26
CA ALA A 140 7.38 7.86 8.72
C ALA A 140 7.68 8.91 9.81
N PRO A 141 8.89 9.46 9.86
CA PRO A 141 9.21 10.52 10.80
C PRO A 141 8.40 11.78 10.50
N THR A 142 8.16 12.59 11.50
CA THR A 142 7.53 13.91 11.30
C THR A 142 8.41 14.79 10.41
N LYS A 143 7.79 15.68 9.64
CA LYS A 143 8.49 16.57 8.70
C LYS A 143 9.66 17.30 9.41
N GLY A 144 10.85 17.11 8.89
CA GLY A 144 12.09 17.71 9.44
C GLY A 144 12.82 16.86 10.49
N ALA A 145 12.27 15.74 10.92
CA ALA A 145 12.98 14.78 11.75
C ALA A 145 13.89 13.87 10.89
N PRO A 146 15.00 13.36 11.45
CA PRO A 146 15.86 12.42 10.73
C PRO A 146 15.13 11.14 10.42
N GLU A 147 15.56 10.46 9.34
CA GLU A 147 15.09 9.13 8.98
C GLU A 147 15.39 8.14 10.12
N ARG A 148 14.47 7.23 10.38
CA ARG A 148 14.63 6.20 11.41
C ARG A 148 15.61 5.13 10.93
N SER A 149 16.31 4.53 11.87
CA SER A 149 17.12 3.35 11.58
C SER A 149 16.24 2.13 11.24
N GLU A 150 16.83 1.13 10.57
CA GLU A 150 16.16 -0.12 10.25
C GLU A 150 15.68 -0.86 11.51
N GLU A 151 16.46 -0.79 12.58
CA GLU A 151 16.14 -1.38 13.89
C GLU A 151 14.92 -0.70 14.53
N GLU A 152 14.81 0.63 14.41
CA GLU A 152 13.64 1.38 14.91
C GLU A 152 12.38 1.04 14.14
N TYR A 153 12.44 0.94 12.80
CA TYR A 153 11.31 0.51 11.98
C TYR A 153 10.86 -0.90 12.33
N ARG A 154 11.79 -1.83 12.47
CA ARG A 154 11.54 -3.22 12.86
C ARG A 154 10.88 -3.28 14.25
N TRP A 155 11.39 -2.52 15.21
CA TRP A 155 10.84 -2.44 16.56
C TRP A 155 9.40 -1.91 16.58
N LEU A 156 9.12 -0.83 15.85
CA LEU A 156 7.78 -0.25 15.76
C LEU A 156 6.80 -1.21 15.08
N HIS A 157 7.24 -1.92 14.05
CA HIS A 157 6.45 -2.95 13.39
C HIS A 157 6.13 -4.12 14.35
N TYR A 158 7.08 -4.54 15.16
CA TYR A 158 6.86 -5.57 16.19
C TYR A 158 5.86 -5.12 17.24
N GLN A 159 6.01 -3.90 17.75
CA GLN A 159 5.06 -3.36 18.73
C GLN A 159 3.63 -3.33 18.18
N ARG A 160 3.46 -2.98 16.91
CA ARG A 160 2.17 -3.01 16.24
C ARG A 160 1.63 -4.43 16.15
N SER A 161 2.43 -5.36 15.62
CA SER A 161 2.04 -6.77 15.50
C SER A 161 1.68 -7.40 16.85
N ALA A 162 2.41 -7.06 17.92
CA ALA A 162 2.10 -7.53 19.26
C ALA A 162 0.76 -6.98 19.78
N ARG A 163 0.43 -5.72 19.53
CA ARG A 163 -0.87 -5.14 19.89
C ARG A 163 -2.02 -5.79 19.13
N GLU A 164 -1.84 -6.03 17.82
CA GLU A 164 -2.81 -6.71 16.96
C GLU A 164 -3.01 -8.16 17.42
N LEU A 165 -1.93 -8.87 17.82
CA LEU A 165 -2.03 -10.20 18.37
C LEU A 165 -2.85 -10.24 19.66
N ILE A 166 -2.63 -9.29 20.57
CA ILE A 166 -3.39 -9.20 21.82
C ILE A 166 -4.86 -8.91 21.50
N SER A 167 -5.17 -7.98 20.58
CA SER A 167 -6.53 -7.69 20.16
C SER A 167 -7.23 -8.94 19.61
N TRP A 168 -6.57 -9.65 18.71
CA TRP A 168 -7.11 -10.88 18.14
C TRP A 168 -7.30 -11.97 19.22
N ALA A 169 -6.35 -12.16 20.14
CA ALA A 169 -6.46 -13.14 21.22
C ALA A 169 -7.65 -12.83 22.15
N ILE A 170 -7.89 -11.54 22.46
CA ILE A 170 -9.09 -11.12 23.19
C ILE A 170 -10.33 -11.46 22.38
N GLY A 171 -10.32 -11.19 21.06
CA GLY A 171 -11.42 -11.55 20.16
C GLY A 171 -11.72 -13.05 20.17
N VAL A 172 -10.70 -13.90 20.22
CA VAL A 172 -10.86 -15.36 20.36
C VAL A 172 -11.50 -15.73 21.70
N THR A 173 -11.02 -15.14 22.80
CA THR A 173 -11.59 -15.41 24.14
C THR A 173 -13.03 -14.94 24.30
N MET A 174 -13.42 -13.91 23.54
CA MET A 174 -14.79 -13.39 23.49
C MET A 174 -15.69 -14.10 22.46
N GLY A 175 -15.18 -15.11 21.76
CA GLY A 175 -15.92 -15.86 20.74
C GLY A 175 -16.15 -15.11 19.41
N ARG A 176 -15.40 -14.03 19.14
CA ARG A 176 -15.43 -13.34 17.86
C ARG A 176 -14.66 -14.08 16.78
N TYR A 177 -13.55 -14.69 17.17
CA TYR A 177 -12.65 -15.44 16.29
C TYR A 177 -12.45 -16.85 16.85
N SER A 178 -12.02 -17.76 15.97
CA SER A 178 -11.61 -19.13 16.35
C SER A 178 -10.14 -19.36 16.02
N VAL A 179 -9.46 -20.17 16.83
CA VAL A 179 -8.10 -20.64 16.51
C VAL A 179 -8.14 -21.61 15.34
N ASP A 180 -9.22 -22.39 15.24
CA ASP A 180 -9.35 -23.49 14.29
C ASP A 180 -9.98 -23.06 12.96
N MET A 181 -10.80 -22.01 12.97
CA MET A 181 -11.49 -21.49 11.77
C MET A 181 -11.05 -20.05 11.45
N PRO A 182 -10.81 -19.72 10.17
CA PRO A 182 -10.50 -18.36 9.78
C PRO A 182 -11.74 -17.45 9.79
N GLY A 183 -11.55 -16.18 10.10
CA GLY A 183 -12.59 -15.17 10.05
C GLY A 183 -13.44 -15.06 11.32
N LEU A 184 -14.56 -14.37 11.18
CA LEU A 184 -15.55 -14.21 12.26
C LEU A 184 -16.34 -15.52 12.48
N VAL A 185 -16.67 -15.82 13.72
CA VAL A 185 -17.46 -16.99 14.13
C VAL A 185 -18.88 -16.56 14.46
#